data_a9c87df0c349dc881f00e7eb0671097a
#
_entry.id   a9c87df0c349dc881f00e7eb0671097a
#
_cell.length_a   1.000
_cell.length_b   1.000
_cell.length_c   1.000
_cell.angle_alpha   90.00
_cell.angle_beta   90.00
_cell.angle_gamma   90.00
#
_symmetry.space_group_name_H-M   'P 1'
#
loop_
_entity.id
_entity.type
_entity.pdbx_description
1 polymer ?
#
loop_
_entity_poly.entity_id
_entity_poly.type
_entity_poly.pdbx_seq_one_letter_code
_entity_poly.pdbx_strand_id
1 'polypeptide(L)'
;MRNKSIAFVASPTRDAREAAALLMRRYEHVPPEEADVVVALGGDGLMLQVLHRFMDAPKPIYGMNRGTVGFLMNEFGEDDLRERLEKAQRSVIHPLLMQATDTEGRAHTARAINEVYLL
;
A
#
# COMPACT_ATOMS: atom_id res chain seq x y z
N MET A 1 15.20 -4.34 6.03
CA MET A 1 13.89 -4.21 6.68
C MET A 1 13.70 -5.03 7.93
N ARG A 2 14.74 -5.66 8.41
CA ARG A 2 14.58 -6.57 9.55
C ARG A 2 13.97 -5.93 10.77
N ASN A 3 14.32 -4.69 11.04
CA ASN A 3 13.82 -3.99 12.21
C ASN A 3 12.76 -2.95 11.91
N LYS A 4 12.24 -2.97 10.70
CA LYS A 4 11.21 -2.00 10.34
C LYS A 4 9.85 -2.43 10.83
N SER A 5 9.09 -1.47 11.28
CA SER A 5 7.74 -1.72 11.76
C SER A 5 6.78 -1.84 10.58
N ILE A 6 5.80 -2.71 10.72
CA ILE A 6 4.84 -3.03 9.68
C ILE A 6 3.44 -2.71 10.16
N ALA A 7 2.62 -2.18 9.27
CA ALA A 7 1.20 -2.02 9.53
C ALA A 7 0.43 -2.73 8.43
N PHE A 8 -0.78 -3.15 8.73
CA PHE A 8 -1.67 -3.79 7.78
C PHE A 8 -2.92 -2.96 7.59
N VAL A 9 -3.27 -2.73 6.34
CA VAL A 9 -4.50 -2.04 5.98
C VAL A 9 -5.24 -2.95 5.02
N ALA A 10 -6.54 -3.13 5.22
CA ALA A 10 -7.32 -4.04 4.39
C ALA A 10 -8.56 -3.36 3.84
N SER A 11 -8.95 -3.75 2.63
CA SER A 11 -10.24 -3.34 2.10
C SER A 11 -11.34 -4.03 2.89
N PRO A 12 -12.59 -3.56 2.82
CA PRO A 12 -13.68 -4.13 3.64
C PRO A 12 -14.20 -5.47 3.15
N THR A 13 -13.58 -6.07 2.15
CA THR A 13 -14.01 -7.37 1.66
C THR A 13 -13.63 -8.46 2.65
N ARG A 14 -14.36 -9.57 2.59
CA ARG A 14 -14.13 -10.69 3.47
C ARG A 14 -12.73 -11.27 3.31
N ASP A 15 -12.31 -11.49 2.06
CA ASP A 15 -11.00 -12.05 1.79
C ASP A 15 -9.86 -11.18 2.33
N ALA A 16 -9.97 -9.86 2.12
CA ALA A 16 -8.94 -8.94 2.60
C ALA A 16 -8.89 -8.91 4.13
N ARG A 17 -10.05 -8.92 4.77
CA ARG A 17 -10.10 -8.89 6.22
C ARG A 17 -9.54 -10.17 6.85
N GLU A 18 -9.84 -11.30 6.24
CA GLU A 18 -9.29 -12.58 6.70
C GLU A 18 -7.77 -12.62 6.51
N ALA A 19 -7.31 -12.14 5.37
CA ALA A 19 -5.88 -12.09 5.10
C ALA A 19 -5.16 -11.21 6.13
N ALA A 20 -5.74 -10.05 6.42
CA ALA A 20 -5.15 -9.14 7.41
C ALA A 20 -5.12 -9.80 8.80
N ALA A 21 -6.19 -10.47 9.17
CA ALA A 21 -6.25 -11.13 10.47
C ALA A 21 -5.18 -12.21 10.61
N LEU A 22 -4.95 -12.96 9.55
CA LEU A 22 -3.91 -13.99 9.56
C LEU A 22 -2.53 -13.38 9.75
N LEU A 23 -2.25 -12.31 9.02
CA LEU A 23 -0.94 -11.66 9.11
C LEU A 23 -0.75 -10.97 10.44
N MET A 24 -1.79 -10.36 10.97
CA MET A 24 -1.70 -9.68 12.27
C MET A 24 -1.47 -10.64 13.43
N ARG A 25 -1.93 -11.87 13.30
CA ARG A 25 -1.65 -12.88 14.32
C ARG A 25 -0.24 -13.43 14.22
N ARG A 26 0.34 -13.38 13.03
CA ARG A 26 1.63 -13.99 12.77
C ARG A 26 2.79 -13.00 12.93
N TYR A 27 2.54 -11.74 12.66
CA TYR A 27 3.60 -10.72 12.67
C TYR A 27 3.24 -9.58 13.61
N GLU A 28 4.25 -9.05 14.28
CA GLU A 28 4.07 -7.86 15.08
C GLU A 28 3.72 -6.70 14.15
N HIS A 29 2.83 -5.84 14.59
CA HIS A 29 2.38 -4.73 13.78
C HIS A 29 2.06 -3.52 14.64
N VAL A 30 2.02 -2.37 13.98
CA VAL A 30 1.72 -1.08 14.63
C VAL A 30 0.65 -0.37 13.80
N PRO A 31 0.06 0.72 14.32
CA PRO A 31 -0.86 1.50 13.52
C PRO A 31 -0.18 2.04 12.26
N PRO A 32 -0.93 2.20 11.17
CA PRO A 32 -0.34 2.63 9.89
C PRO A 32 0.47 3.91 9.95
N GLU A 33 0.03 4.87 10.74
CA GLU A 33 0.74 6.14 10.86
C GLU A 33 2.11 6.01 11.51
N GLU A 34 2.30 4.96 12.29
CA GLU A 34 3.56 4.73 12.99
C GLU A 34 4.48 3.75 12.28
N ALA A 35 4.00 3.13 11.22
CA ALA A 35 4.76 2.07 10.57
C ALA A 35 5.81 2.62 9.60
N ASP A 36 6.85 1.84 9.43
CA ASP A 36 7.85 2.11 8.41
C ASP A 36 7.41 1.59 7.05
N VAL A 37 6.62 0.52 7.05
CA VAL A 37 6.11 -0.10 5.83
C VAL A 37 4.62 -0.41 6.03
N VAL A 38 3.82 -0.14 5.04
CA VAL A 38 2.40 -0.48 5.07
C VAL A 38 2.13 -1.63 4.11
N VAL A 39 1.53 -2.68 4.63
CA VAL A 39 1.09 -3.81 3.81
C VAL A 39 -0.40 -3.63 3.55
N ALA A 40 -0.76 -3.45 2.28
CA ALA A 40 -2.13 -3.20 1.88
C ALA A 40 -2.75 -4.47 1.31
N LEU A 41 -3.85 -4.90 1.91
CA LEU A 41 -4.52 -6.15 1.55
C LEU A 41 -5.83 -5.84 0.83
N GLY A 42 -5.85 -6.08 -0.46
CA GLY A 42 -7.01 -5.78 -1.31
C GLY A 42 -6.57 -5.64 -2.74
N GLY A 43 -7.34 -4.89 -3.51
CA GLY A 43 -7.04 -4.66 -4.91
C GLY A 43 -6.45 -3.28 -5.16
N ASP A 44 -6.36 -2.93 -6.44
CA ASP A 44 -5.79 -1.65 -6.84
C ASP A 44 -6.56 -0.45 -6.27
N GLY A 45 -7.87 -0.60 -6.06
CA GLY A 45 -8.66 0.47 -5.46
C GLY A 45 -8.21 0.80 -4.05
N LEU A 46 -7.95 -0.23 -3.25
CA LEU A 46 -7.42 -0.01 -1.92
C LEU A 46 -6.05 0.63 -1.98
N MET A 47 -5.23 0.16 -2.93
CA MET A 47 -3.89 0.70 -3.07
C MET A 47 -3.95 2.21 -3.32
N LEU A 48 -4.86 2.66 -4.18
CA LEU A 48 -5.01 4.08 -4.44
C LEU A 48 -5.42 4.85 -3.20
N GLN A 49 -6.29 4.27 -2.38
CA GLN A 49 -6.69 4.89 -1.12
C GLN A 49 -5.52 5.02 -0.16
N VAL A 50 -4.70 4.00 -0.06
CA VAL A 50 -3.53 4.01 0.82
C VAL A 50 -2.50 5.02 0.33
N LEU A 51 -2.27 5.06 -0.97
CA LEU A 51 -1.37 6.05 -1.56
C LEU A 51 -1.83 7.46 -1.23
N HIS A 52 -3.13 7.70 -1.33
CA HIS A 52 -3.70 9.00 -1.03
C HIS A 52 -3.54 9.35 0.45
N ARG A 53 -3.77 8.37 1.31
CA ARG A 53 -3.66 8.55 2.76
C ARG A 53 -2.27 9.00 3.20
N PHE A 54 -1.24 8.48 2.55
CA PHE A 54 0.13 8.78 2.94
C PHE A 54 0.83 9.74 1.99
N MET A 55 0.06 10.57 1.30
CA MET A 55 0.58 11.56 0.38
C MET A 55 1.58 12.52 1.00
N ASP A 56 1.23 13.00 2.18
CA ASP A 56 2.04 14.03 2.85
C ASP A 56 3.15 13.44 3.72
N ALA A 57 3.10 12.15 3.94
CA ALA A 57 4.13 11.44 4.71
C ALA A 57 4.39 10.10 4.03
N PRO A 58 5.06 10.11 2.88
CA PRO A 58 5.24 8.91 2.08
C PRO A 58 5.98 7.82 2.82
N LYS A 59 5.51 6.59 2.65
CA LYS A 59 6.20 5.42 3.16
C LYS A 59 6.01 4.28 2.16
N PRO A 60 6.91 3.30 2.15
CA PRO A 60 6.78 2.17 1.23
C PRO A 60 5.49 1.39 1.49
N ILE A 61 4.83 1.01 0.41
CA ILE A 61 3.59 0.26 0.48
C ILE A 61 3.76 -1.04 -0.30
N TYR A 62 3.42 -2.14 0.34
CA TYR A 62 3.48 -3.45 -0.27
C TYR A 62 2.06 -4.00 -0.40
N GLY A 63 1.56 -4.11 -1.62
CA GLY A 63 0.20 -4.58 -1.85
C GLY A 63 0.15 -6.08 -2.05
N MET A 64 -0.85 -6.72 -1.47
CA MET A 64 -1.10 -8.15 -1.65
C MET A 64 -2.57 -8.39 -1.89
N ASN A 65 -2.89 -9.30 -2.79
CA ASN A 65 -4.27 -9.65 -3.07
C ASN A 65 -4.41 -11.18 -3.21
N ARG A 66 -5.44 -11.72 -2.60
CA ARG A 66 -5.75 -13.16 -2.71
C ARG A 66 -6.35 -13.52 -4.05
N GLY A 67 -7.07 -12.57 -4.65
CA GLY A 67 -7.72 -12.79 -5.91
C GLY A 67 -6.83 -12.40 -7.09
N THR A 68 -7.40 -11.68 -8.02
CA THR A 68 -6.66 -11.23 -9.20
C THR A 68 -5.58 -10.25 -8.81
N VAL A 69 -4.37 -10.50 -9.26
CA VAL A 69 -3.25 -9.61 -9.00
C VAL A 69 -3.22 -8.56 -10.11
N GLY A 70 -3.45 -7.30 -9.74
CA GLY A 70 -3.39 -6.19 -10.67
C GLY A 70 -1.97 -5.65 -10.80
N PHE A 71 -1.85 -4.46 -11.36
CA PHE A 71 -0.54 -3.85 -11.59
C PHE A 71 0.21 -3.51 -10.31
N LEU A 72 -0.54 -3.16 -9.29
CA LEU A 72 0.05 -2.62 -8.07
C LEU A 72 0.15 -3.65 -6.94
N MET A 73 -0.28 -4.87 -7.21
CA MET A 73 -0.41 -5.87 -6.16
C MET A 73 0.51 -7.04 -6.37
N ASN A 74 0.87 -7.67 -5.27
CA ASN A 74 1.60 -8.92 -5.26
C ASN A 74 0.66 -10.04 -4.83
N GLU A 75 1.03 -11.27 -5.12
CA GLU A 75 0.23 -12.40 -4.71
C GLU A 75 0.27 -12.55 -3.20
N PHE A 76 -0.90 -12.85 -2.60
CA PHE A 76 -0.97 -13.03 -1.17
C PHE A 76 -0.20 -14.26 -0.71
N GLY A 77 0.51 -14.12 0.39
CA GLY A 77 1.17 -15.22 1.05
C GLY A 77 1.44 -14.82 2.48
N GLU A 78 1.19 -15.73 3.41
CA GLU A 78 1.42 -15.41 4.82
C GLU A 78 2.80 -15.77 5.30
N ASP A 79 3.52 -16.59 4.54
CA ASP A 79 4.85 -17.02 4.92
C ASP A 79 5.90 -16.04 4.41
N ASP A 80 6.98 -15.92 5.17
CA ASP A 80 8.16 -15.17 4.75
C ASP A 80 7.90 -13.71 4.35
N LEU A 81 6.93 -13.09 5.00
CA LEU A 81 6.59 -11.71 4.70
C LEU A 81 7.79 -10.77 4.81
N ARG A 82 8.55 -10.87 5.88
CA ARG A 82 9.69 -9.98 6.07
C ARG A 82 10.75 -10.17 5.00
N GLU A 83 10.99 -11.40 4.59
CA GLU A 83 11.93 -11.68 3.51
C GLU A 83 11.42 -11.11 2.19
N ARG A 84 10.12 -11.25 1.93
CA ARG A 84 9.52 -10.69 0.71
C ARG A 84 9.66 -9.18 0.69
N LEU A 85 9.47 -8.53 1.83
CA LEU A 85 9.63 -7.08 1.91
C LEU A 85 11.08 -6.66 1.68
N GLU A 86 12.03 -7.42 2.19
CA GLU A 86 13.44 -7.13 1.97
C GLU A 86 13.85 -7.30 0.53
N LYS A 87 13.29 -8.30 -0.15
CA LYS A 87 13.63 -8.59 -1.54
C LYS A 87 12.86 -7.74 -2.53
N ALA A 88 11.79 -7.08 -2.10
CA ALA A 88 10.98 -6.30 -3.00
C ALA A 88 11.76 -5.12 -3.55
N GLN A 89 11.63 -4.91 -4.86
CA GLN A 89 12.25 -3.77 -5.49
C GLN A 89 11.36 -2.55 -5.33
N ARG A 90 11.94 -1.47 -4.86
CA ARG A 90 11.20 -0.25 -4.67
C ARG A 90 10.97 0.43 -6.01
N SER A 91 9.72 0.64 -6.34
CA SER A 91 9.35 1.41 -7.51
C SER A 91 8.82 2.77 -7.05
N VAL A 92 9.30 3.81 -7.70
CA VAL A 92 8.85 5.16 -7.40
C VAL A 92 7.80 5.53 -8.42
N ILE A 93 6.64 5.91 -7.93
CA ILE A 93 5.53 6.31 -8.78
C ILE A 93 5.25 7.78 -8.58
N HIS A 94 5.10 8.49 -9.69
CA HIS A 94 4.63 9.86 -9.68
C HIS A 94 3.16 9.81 -10.07
N PRO A 95 2.25 9.91 -9.10
CA PRO A 95 0.85 9.64 -9.39
C PRO A 95 0.18 10.75 -10.18
N LEU A 96 0.27 10.63 -11.47
CA LEU A 96 -0.39 11.56 -12.38
C LEU A 96 -1.89 11.62 -12.16
N LEU A 97 -2.44 10.57 -11.58
CA LEU A 97 -3.83 10.58 -11.20
C LEU A 97 -4.18 11.73 -10.30
N MET A 98 -3.20 12.18 -9.55
CA MET A 98 -3.41 13.24 -8.59
C MET A 98 -3.48 14.61 -9.26
N GLN A 99 -3.21 14.65 -10.54
CA GLN A 99 -3.32 15.85 -11.32
C GLN A 99 -4.61 15.88 -12.12
N ALA A 100 -5.65 15.35 -11.54
CA ALA A 100 -6.93 15.33 -12.21
C ALA A 100 -7.35 16.76 -12.54
N THR A 101 -7.80 16.93 -13.77
CA THR A 101 -8.36 18.21 -14.21
C THR A 101 -9.86 18.15 -13.97
N ASP A 102 -10.41 19.17 -13.35
CA ASP A 102 -11.84 19.19 -13.12
C ASP A 102 -12.57 19.49 -14.42
N THR A 103 -13.90 19.46 -14.37
CA THR A 103 -14.71 19.65 -15.55
C THR A 103 -14.61 21.05 -16.14
N GLU A 104 -14.04 21.97 -15.39
CA GLU A 104 -13.84 23.34 -15.86
C GLU A 104 -12.44 23.56 -16.38
N GLY A 105 -11.64 22.51 -16.44
CA GLY A 105 -10.31 22.59 -16.98
C GLY A 105 -9.25 23.06 -16.01
N ARG A 106 -9.57 23.18 -14.75
CA ARG A 106 -8.58 23.60 -13.76
C ARG A 106 -7.80 22.40 -13.26
N ALA A 107 -6.50 22.53 -13.25
CA ALA A 107 -5.65 21.46 -12.76
C ALA A 107 -5.53 21.55 -11.24
N HIS A 108 -5.63 20.40 -10.59
CA HIS A 108 -5.47 20.32 -9.15
C HIS A 108 -4.01 19.99 -8.83
N THR A 109 -3.16 20.93 -9.08
CA THR A 109 -1.73 20.73 -8.93
C THR A 109 -1.25 20.77 -7.50
N ALA A 110 -2.08 21.25 -6.60
CA ALA A 110 -1.69 21.34 -5.20
C ALA A 110 -1.34 19.99 -4.62
N ARG A 111 -1.82 18.94 -5.25
CA ARG A 111 -1.54 17.58 -4.79
C ARG A 111 -0.55 16.88 -5.66
N ALA A 112 0.25 17.62 -6.37
CA ALA A 112 1.33 17.05 -7.13
C ALA A 112 2.25 16.35 -6.15
N ILE A 113 2.03 15.12 -5.96
CA ILE A 113 2.81 14.36 -5.09
C ILE A 113 4.01 13.95 -5.78
N ASN A 114 4.98 14.15 -5.10
CA ASN A 114 6.25 13.97 -5.61
C ASN A 114 6.56 12.52 -5.85
N GLU A 115 6.55 11.73 -4.83
CA GLU A 115 6.97 10.35 -4.96
C GLU A 115 6.15 9.44 -4.07
N VAL A 116 5.82 8.26 -4.59
CA VAL A 116 5.20 7.22 -3.79
C VAL A 116 5.98 5.95 -4.04
N TYR A 117 6.32 5.25 -2.99
CA TYR A 117 7.12 4.05 -3.08
C TYR A 117 6.26 2.81 -3.00
N LEU A 118 6.28 2.02 -4.08
CA LEU A 118 5.62 0.73 -4.10
C LEU A 118 6.67 -0.36 -4.07
N LEU A 119 6.37 -1.40 -3.36
CA LEU A 119 7.25 -2.55 -3.25
C LEU A 119 6.69 -3.74 -4.04
#